data_f6afef4a2b47553a98c8c9826a1b35dd
#
_entry.id   f6afef4a2b47553a98c8c9826a1b35dd
#
_cell.length_a   1.000
_cell.length_b   1.000
_cell.length_c   1.000
_cell.angle_alpha   90.00
_cell.angle_beta   90.00
_cell.angle_gamma   90.00
#
_symmetry.space_group_name_H-M   'P 1'
#
loop_
_entity.id
_entity.type
_entity.pdbx_description
1 polymer ?
#
loop_
_entity_poly.entity_id
_entity_poly.type
_entity_poly.pdbx_seq_one_letter_code
_entity_poly.pdbx_strand_id
1 'polypeptide(L)'
;VAIAAAIGADRCDIYTDVDGVYTTDPRIVPKARRLARISFEEMLEMASLGAKVLQVRSVELAMVKRVRTFVRSSFDDPDAPQLGDGGLPPGTLICDEDEIVEQQVVTGIAYSKDEAQISIRKVADKPGIAAAVFVPLAEANINVDMIVQNVTADGSTTDITFTVPMADYERARGVIEKARAEIGYAEIQGSTDVVKVSAIGIGMRSHAGVAAACFRALSEKGVNIRAISTSEIKISVLIDAAYTELAVRTLHSLYGLDAA
;
A
#
# COMPACT_ATOMS: atom_id res chain seq x y z
N VAL A 1 -6.03 -14.79 15.23
CA VAL A 1 -7.15 -13.82 15.21
C VAL A 1 -8.50 -14.54 15.22
N ALA A 2 -8.78 -15.47 14.30
CA ALA A 2 -10.08 -16.16 14.23
C ALA A 2 -10.46 -16.88 15.54
N ILE A 3 -9.50 -17.58 16.15
CA ILE A 3 -9.71 -18.26 17.45
C ILE A 3 -9.98 -17.24 18.55
N ALA A 4 -9.16 -16.15 18.62
CA ALA A 4 -9.35 -15.08 19.58
C ALA A 4 -10.75 -14.45 19.47
N ALA A 5 -11.21 -14.18 18.25
CA ALA A 5 -12.55 -13.67 18.00
C ALA A 5 -13.65 -14.65 18.44
N ALA A 6 -13.46 -15.96 18.18
CA ALA A 6 -14.45 -16.99 18.51
C ALA A 6 -14.64 -17.21 20.01
N ILE A 7 -13.57 -17.06 20.81
CA ILE A 7 -13.62 -17.21 22.26
C ILE A 7 -13.83 -15.90 23.02
N GLY A 8 -13.95 -14.76 22.32
CA GLY A 8 -14.09 -13.45 22.95
C GLY A 8 -12.86 -13.02 23.75
N ALA A 9 -11.67 -13.32 23.25
CA ALA A 9 -10.42 -12.96 23.94
C ALA A 9 -10.22 -11.44 23.99
N ASP A 10 -9.66 -10.91 25.07
CA ASP A 10 -9.36 -9.49 25.23
C ASP A 10 -8.31 -8.99 24.24
N ARG A 11 -7.43 -9.87 23.76
CA ARG A 11 -6.41 -9.58 22.75
C ARG A 11 -5.89 -10.84 22.06
N CYS A 12 -5.22 -10.63 20.93
CA CYS A 12 -4.49 -11.65 20.19
C CYS A 12 -3.03 -11.25 20.03
N ASP A 13 -2.10 -12.01 20.60
CA ASP A 13 -0.66 -11.78 20.40
C ASP A 13 -0.17 -12.67 19.24
N ILE A 14 0.46 -12.05 18.24
CA ILE A 14 1.07 -12.71 17.10
C ILE A 14 2.58 -12.61 17.26
N TYR A 15 3.21 -13.73 17.52
CA TYR A 15 4.66 -13.82 17.64
C TYR A 15 5.27 -14.13 16.28
N THR A 16 6.26 -13.34 15.87
CA THR A 16 6.95 -13.43 14.58
C THR A 16 8.45 -13.19 14.75
N ASP A 17 9.21 -13.18 13.66
CA ASP A 17 10.65 -12.94 13.62
C ASP A 17 11.03 -11.44 13.70
N VAL A 18 10.04 -10.56 13.81
CA VAL A 18 10.23 -9.12 14.06
C VAL A 18 9.54 -8.69 15.35
N ASP A 19 10.04 -7.62 15.96
CA ASP A 19 9.57 -7.10 17.24
C ASP A 19 8.40 -6.09 17.14
N GLY A 20 7.81 -5.95 15.95
CA GLY A 20 6.66 -5.09 15.69
C GLY A 20 6.59 -4.56 14.27
N VAL A 21 5.74 -3.58 14.06
CA VAL A 21 5.55 -2.87 12.80
C VAL A 21 6.39 -1.60 12.81
N TYR A 22 7.11 -1.32 11.73
CA TYR A 22 8.01 -0.18 11.59
C TYR A 22 7.45 0.88 10.65
N THR A 23 7.89 2.12 10.83
CA THR A 23 7.54 3.25 9.95
C THR A 23 7.94 3.04 8.49
N THR A 24 8.89 2.17 8.21
CA THR A 24 9.24 1.57 6.90
C THR A 24 10.18 0.38 7.12
N ASP A 25 10.64 -0.24 6.06
CA ASP A 25 11.62 -1.35 6.11
C ASP A 25 12.97 -0.88 6.69
N PRO A 26 13.41 -1.37 7.87
CA PRO A 26 14.68 -0.96 8.48
C PRO A 26 15.91 -1.31 7.63
N ARG A 27 15.79 -2.25 6.70
CA ARG A 27 16.88 -2.61 5.77
C ARG A 27 17.15 -1.51 4.74
N ILE A 28 16.10 -0.71 4.40
CA ILE A 28 16.23 0.45 3.51
C ILE A 28 16.55 1.71 4.32
N VAL A 29 15.85 1.90 5.44
CA VAL A 29 16.01 3.07 6.31
C VAL A 29 16.41 2.60 7.72
N PRO A 30 17.71 2.59 8.06
CA PRO A 30 18.16 2.15 9.39
C PRO A 30 17.61 2.96 10.56
N LYS A 31 17.07 4.16 10.29
CA LYS A 31 16.39 5.02 11.26
C LYS A 31 14.88 4.77 11.35
N ALA A 32 14.36 3.77 10.66
CA ALA A 32 12.95 3.39 10.80
C ALA A 32 12.66 3.03 12.25
N ARG A 33 11.53 3.51 12.77
CA ARG A 33 11.13 3.30 14.16
C ARG A 33 10.00 2.29 14.24
N ARG A 34 10.01 1.50 15.30
CA ARG A 34 8.88 0.67 15.64
C ARG A 34 7.71 1.54 16.11
N LEU A 35 6.53 1.27 15.58
CA LEU A 35 5.29 1.91 16.01
C LEU A 35 4.81 1.25 17.30
N ALA A 36 4.49 2.05 18.32
CA ALA A 36 3.87 1.53 19.53
C ALA A 36 2.41 1.12 19.27
N ARG A 37 1.72 1.88 18.43
CA ARG A 37 0.33 1.63 17.99
C ARG A 37 0.18 1.94 16.51
N ILE A 38 -0.78 1.27 15.88
CA ILE A 38 -1.21 1.52 14.51
C ILE A 38 -2.71 1.17 14.39
N SER A 39 -3.47 1.92 13.61
CA SER A 39 -4.88 1.60 13.36
C SER A 39 -5.03 0.35 12.50
N PHE A 40 -6.21 -0.30 12.57
CA PHE A 40 -6.49 -1.43 11.70
C PHE A 40 -6.41 -1.03 10.24
N GLU A 41 -6.90 0.16 9.87
CA GLU A 41 -6.93 0.69 8.52
C GLU A 41 -5.51 0.91 7.98
N GLU A 42 -4.65 1.57 8.76
CA GLU A 42 -3.24 1.79 8.38
C GLU A 42 -2.47 0.48 8.25
N MET A 43 -2.68 -0.45 9.21
CA MET A 43 -2.04 -1.77 9.15
C MET A 43 -2.49 -2.58 7.93
N LEU A 44 -3.78 -2.50 7.59
CA LEU A 44 -4.33 -3.16 6.40
C LEU A 44 -3.66 -2.63 5.13
N GLU A 45 -3.55 -1.30 5.00
CA GLU A 45 -2.86 -0.67 3.88
C GLU A 45 -1.37 -1.06 3.85
N MET A 46 -0.66 -1.01 4.98
CA MET A 46 0.75 -1.41 5.04
C MET A 46 0.95 -2.88 4.67
N ALA A 47 0.10 -3.78 5.16
CA ALA A 47 0.16 -5.20 4.85
C ALA A 47 -0.10 -5.48 3.36
N SER A 48 -1.06 -4.77 2.76
CA SER A 48 -1.41 -4.90 1.33
C SER A 48 -0.30 -4.38 0.40
N LEU A 49 0.51 -3.44 0.89
CA LEU A 49 1.55 -2.73 0.12
C LEU A 49 2.97 -3.25 0.38
N GLY A 50 3.11 -4.41 1.01
CA GLY A 50 4.40 -5.10 1.12
C GLY A 50 5.04 -5.14 2.51
N ALA A 51 4.44 -4.53 3.54
CA ALA A 51 4.85 -4.76 4.93
C ALA A 51 4.38 -6.17 5.35
N LYS A 52 5.17 -7.20 5.00
CA LYS A 52 4.83 -8.64 5.15
C LYS A 52 4.86 -9.13 6.61
N VAL A 53 4.68 -8.26 7.58
CA VAL A 53 4.65 -8.61 9.01
C VAL A 53 3.40 -9.42 9.35
N LEU A 54 2.26 -9.06 8.75
CA LEU A 54 0.98 -9.75 8.92
C LEU A 54 0.33 -10.05 7.57
N GLN A 55 -0.48 -11.10 7.56
CA GLN A 55 -1.34 -11.40 6.43
C GLN A 55 -2.53 -10.44 6.40
N VAL A 56 -2.85 -9.89 5.23
CA VAL A 56 -3.97 -8.96 5.00
C VAL A 56 -5.28 -9.49 5.60
N ARG A 57 -5.62 -10.76 5.34
CA ARG A 57 -6.83 -11.41 5.88
C ARG A 57 -6.88 -11.46 7.41
N SER A 58 -5.72 -11.54 8.08
CA SER A 58 -5.67 -11.53 9.54
C SER A 58 -5.99 -10.16 10.09
N VAL A 59 -5.50 -9.09 9.43
CA VAL A 59 -5.79 -7.70 9.80
C VAL A 59 -7.26 -7.36 9.52
N GLU A 60 -7.78 -7.75 8.36
CA GLU A 60 -9.19 -7.62 8.01
C GLU A 60 -10.11 -8.24 9.07
N LEU A 61 -9.81 -9.48 9.46
CA LEU A 61 -10.60 -10.18 10.47
C LEU A 61 -10.49 -9.52 11.85
N ALA A 62 -9.29 -9.03 12.22
CA ALA A 62 -9.08 -8.31 13.46
C ALA A 62 -9.92 -7.03 13.49
N MET A 63 -9.92 -6.27 12.39
CA MET A 63 -10.72 -5.05 12.23
C MET A 63 -12.23 -5.34 12.33
N VAL A 64 -12.75 -6.29 11.54
CA VAL A 64 -14.20 -6.64 11.53
C VAL A 64 -14.67 -7.15 12.88
N LYS A 65 -13.85 -7.92 13.59
CA LYS A 65 -14.18 -8.49 14.90
C LYS A 65 -13.70 -7.65 16.08
N ARG A 66 -13.05 -6.51 15.83
CA ARG A 66 -12.47 -5.61 16.83
C ARG A 66 -11.57 -6.33 17.84
N VAL A 67 -10.76 -7.26 17.34
CA VAL A 67 -9.80 -8.01 18.15
C VAL A 67 -8.51 -7.22 18.23
N ARG A 68 -8.23 -6.62 19.37
CA ARG A 68 -6.94 -5.97 19.64
C ARG A 68 -5.80 -6.96 19.39
N THR A 69 -4.89 -6.63 18.50
CA THR A 69 -3.85 -7.55 18.05
C THR A 69 -2.48 -6.95 18.30
N PHE A 70 -1.60 -7.72 18.95
CA PHE A 70 -0.19 -7.33 19.13
C PHE A 70 0.71 -8.11 18.18
N VAL A 71 1.64 -7.41 17.56
CA VAL A 71 2.79 -8.00 16.86
C VAL A 71 3.98 -7.96 17.81
N ARG A 72 4.54 -9.14 18.13
CA ARG A 72 5.61 -9.30 19.10
C ARG A 72 6.71 -10.20 18.55
N SER A 73 7.92 -10.04 19.07
CA SER A 73 9.04 -10.93 18.72
C SER A 73 8.90 -12.30 19.38
N SER A 74 9.12 -13.36 18.61
CA SER A 74 9.25 -14.73 19.15
C SER A 74 10.60 -14.95 19.84
N PHE A 75 11.52 -14.01 19.76
CA PHE A 75 12.83 -14.05 20.40
C PHE A 75 12.88 -13.28 21.71
N ASP A 76 11.81 -12.59 22.10
CA ASP A 76 11.74 -11.90 23.38
C ASP A 76 11.74 -12.91 24.52
N ASP A 77 12.45 -12.58 25.61
CA ASP A 77 12.43 -13.38 26.83
C ASP A 77 11.03 -13.31 27.46
N PRO A 78 10.33 -14.42 27.64
CA PRO A 78 9.00 -14.46 28.24
C PRO A 78 8.99 -13.96 29.69
N ASP A 79 10.13 -14.06 30.39
CA ASP A 79 10.29 -13.63 31.78
C ASP A 79 10.76 -12.16 31.90
N ALA A 80 11.08 -11.49 30.78
CA ALA A 80 11.44 -10.08 30.79
C ALA A 80 10.27 -9.19 31.24
N PRO A 81 10.53 -8.01 31.83
CA PRO A 81 9.48 -7.06 32.19
C PRO A 81 8.58 -6.75 30.99
N GLN A 82 7.29 -7.07 31.11
CA GLN A 82 6.31 -6.97 30.01
C GLN A 82 5.81 -5.52 29.80
N LEU A 83 6.52 -4.52 30.30
CA LEU A 83 6.16 -3.11 30.19
C LEU A 83 7.09 -2.42 29.20
N GLY A 84 6.57 -2.14 28.01
CA GLY A 84 7.16 -1.25 27.03
C GLY A 84 6.73 0.21 27.24
N ASP A 85 7.01 1.07 26.26
CA ASP A 85 6.63 2.47 26.28
C ASP A 85 5.11 2.64 26.46
N GLY A 86 4.72 3.52 27.38
CA GLY A 86 3.31 3.81 27.68
C GLY A 86 2.55 2.70 28.41
N GLY A 87 3.25 1.76 29.08
CA GLY A 87 2.64 0.67 29.87
C GLY A 87 2.04 -0.45 29.01
N LEU A 88 2.33 -0.46 27.71
CA LEU A 88 1.98 -1.56 26.81
C LEU A 88 3.05 -2.66 26.82
N PRO A 89 2.70 -3.91 26.52
CA PRO A 89 3.69 -4.95 26.21
C PRO A 89 4.64 -4.51 25.09
N PRO A 90 5.90 -5.03 25.04
CA PRO A 90 6.77 -4.77 23.91
C PRO A 90 6.13 -5.29 22.63
N GLY A 91 6.27 -4.52 21.54
CA GLY A 91 5.64 -4.84 20.25
C GLY A 91 4.87 -3.67 19.65
N THR A 92 4.00 -3.96 18.71
CA THR A 92 3.07 -3.00 18.10
C THR A 92 1.63 -3.42 18.36
N LEU A 93 0.84 -2.55 18.98
CA LEU A 93 -0.60 -2.74 19.14
C LEU A 93 -1.32 -2.30 17.86
N ILE A 94 -2.15 -3.16 17.31
CA ILE A 94 -3.11 -2.86 16.24
C ILE A 94 -4.48 -2.74 16.91
N CYS A 95 -5.11 -1.57 16.77
CA CYS A 95 -6.35 -1.22 17.48
C CYS A 95 -7.25 -0.30 16.64
N ASP A 96 -8.39 0.08 17.18
CA ASP A 96 -9.27 1.06 16.57
C ASP A 96 -8.58 2.45 16.53
N GLU A 97 -8.92 3.26 15.52
CA GLU A 97 -8.40 4.63 15.31
C GLU A 97 -8.61 5.51 16.55
N ASP A 98 -9.75 5.37 17.24
CA ASP A 98 -10.11 6.13 18.44
C ASP A 98 -9.12 5.94 19.61
N GLU A 99 -8.33 4.88 19.60
CA GLU A 99 -7.29 4.62 20.62
C GLU A 99 -5.95 5.28 20.29
N ILE A 100 -5.83 5.91 19.12
CA ILE A 100 -4.61 6.54 18.66
C ILE A 100 -4.75 8.04 18.79
N VAL A 101 -3.93 8.63 19.66
CA VAL A 101 -3.81 10.10 19.72
C VAL A 101 -3.01 10.51 18.49
N GLU A 102 -3.60 11.31 17.59
CA GLU A 102 -2.93 11.83 16.40
C GLU A 102 -1.60 12.50 16.76
N GLN A 103 -0.50 11.90 16.38
CA GLN A 103 0.83 12.45 16.57
C GLN A 103 1.51 12.82 15.26
N GLN A 104 1.16 12.13 14.16
CA GLN A 104 1.80 12.30 12.86
C GLN A 104 0.78 12.22 11.73
N VAL A 105 0.97 13.08 10.72
CA VAL A 105 0.13 13.08 9.50
C VAL A 105 0.31 11.82 8.68
N VAL A 106 1.55 11.32 8.61
CA VAL A 106 1.94 10.08 7.95
C VAL A 106 2.55 9.15 8.98
N THR A 107 2.07 7.92 9.07
CA THR A 107 2.50 6.90 10.03
C THR A 107 3.61 6.03 9.46
N GLY A 108 3.61 5.81 8.15
CA GLY A 108 4.63 4.97 7.53
C GLY A 108 4.72 5.07 6.01
N ILE A 109 5.84 4.54 5.51
CA ILE A 109 6.11 4.39 4.08
C ILE A 109 6.22 2.91 3.75
N ALA A 110 5.33 2.43 2.90
CA ALA A 110 5.36 1.07 2.37
C ALA A 110 5.74 1.07 0.89
N TYR A 111 6.26 -0.06 0.39
CA TYR A 111 6.55 -0.22 -1.03
C TYR A 111 6.26 -1.64 -1.49
N SER A 112 5.82 -1.79 -2.73
CA SER A 112 5.60 -3.07 -3.40
C SER A 112 6.43 -3.14 -4.66
N LYS A 113 7.28 -4.17 -4.77
CA LYS A 113 8.04 -4.51 -5.97
C LYS A 113 7.29 -5.49 -6.88
N ASP A 114 6.17 -6.02 -6.40
CA ASP A 114 5.33 -6.96 -7.15
C ASP A 114 4.28 -6.19 -7.97
N GLU A 115 4.78 -5.32 -8.83
CA GLU A 115 3.95 -4.46 -9.69
C GLU A 115 4.41 -4.53 -11.14
N ALA A 116 3.47 -4.62 -12.06
CA ALA A 116 3.70 -4.41 -13.47
C ALA A 116 2.63 -3.48 -14.04
N GLN A 117 3.06 -2.48 -14.79
CA GLN A 117 2.19 -1.49 -15.42
C GLN A 117 1.73 -1.97 -16.80
N ILE A 118 0.45 -1.81 -17.10
CA ILE A 118 -0.14 -1.94 -18.44
C ILE A 118 -0.87 -0.66 -18.79
N SER A 119 -0.62 -0.14 -19.98
CA SER A 119 -1.30 1.03 -20.53
C SER A 119 -1.91 0.69 -21.88
N ILE A 120 -3.21 0.88 -22.01
CA ILE A 120 -3.99 0.69 -23.24
C ILE A 120 -4.31 2.09 -23.75
N ARG A 121 -3.89 2.37 -25.00
CA ARG A 121 -3.97 3.72 -25.55
C ARG A 121 -4.98 3.83 -26.68
N LYS A 122 -5.59 5.04 -26.75
CA LYS A 122 -6.56 5.41 -27.81
C LYS A 122 -7.70 4.40 -27.90
N VAL A 123 -8.28 4.08 -26.77
CA VAL A 123 -9.50 3.28 -26.67
C VAL A 123 -10.68 4.22 -26.93
N ALA A 124 -11.68 3.79 -27.72
CA ALA A 124 -12.87 4.61 -27.94
C ALA A 124 -13.59 4.90 -26.63
N ASP A 125 -13.79 6.19 -26.30
CA ASP A 125 -14.47 6.59 -25.06
C ASP A 125 -15.98 6.39 -25.20
N LYS A 126 -16.48 5.31 -24.62
CA LYS A 126 -17.89 4.93 -24.64
C LYS A 126 -18.29 4.20 -23.36
N PRO A 127 -19.56 4.28 -22.95
CA PRO A 127 -20.06 3.49 -21.83
C PRO A 127 -19.74 2.00 -21.99
N GLY A 128 -19.24 1.39 -20.89
CA GLY A 128 -18.90 -0.03 -20.85
C GLY A 128 -17.45 -0.36 -21.20
N ILE A 129 -16.63 0.60 -21.64
CA ILE A 129 -15.24 0.32 -22.03
C ILE A 129 -14.38 -0.21 -20.87
N ALA A 130 -14.54 0.37 -19.69
CA ALA A 130 -13.83 -0.15 -18.50
C ALA A 130 -14.24 -1.61 -18.20
N ALA A 131 -15.52 -1.95 -18.34
CA ALA A 131 -15.97 -3.34 -18.18
C ALA A 131 -15.34 -4.27 -19.22
N ALA A 132 -15.27 -3.84 -20.49
CA ALA A 132 -14.64 -4.62 -21.56
C ALA A 132 -13.14 -4.90 -21.29
N VAL A 133 -12.46 -4.01 -20.55
CA VAL A 133 -11.06 -4.20 -20.13
C VAL A 133 -10.96 -5.10 -18.90
N PHE A 134 -11.73 -4.81 -17.84
CA PHE A 134 -11.50 -5.41 -16.52
C PHE A 134 -12.30 -6.69 -16.25
N VAL A 135 -13.43 -6.94 -16.91
CA VAL A 135 -14.20 -8.19 -16.76
C VAL A 135 -13.38 -9.41 -17.20
N PRO A 136 -12.74 -9.42 -18.40
CA PRO A 136 -11.91 -10.55 -18.80
C PRO A 136 -10.72 -10.81 -17.88
N LEU A 137 -10.14 -9.77 -17.27
CA LEU A 137 -9.06 -9.91 -16.28
C LEU A 137 -9.57 -10.57 -15.00
N ALA A 138 -10.75 -10.16 -14.53
CA ALA A 138 -11.39 -10.75 -13.34
C ALA A 138 -11.75 -12.23 -13.59
N GLU A 139 -12.29 -12.57 -14.75
CA GLU A 139 -12.58 -13.96 -15.16
C GLU A 139 -11.32 -14.82 -15.23
N ALA A 140 -10.19 -14.21 -15.60
CA ALA A 140 -8.87 -14.84 -15.57
C ALA A 140 -8.25 -14.88 -14.16
N ASN A 141 -8.96 -14.43 -13.12
CA ASN A 141 -8.49 -14.31 -11.73
C ASN A 141 -7.18 -13.50 -11.62
N ILE A 142 -7.14 -12.34 -12.29
CA ILE A 142 -6.05 -11.39 -12.25
C ILE A 142 -6.52 -10.17 -11.47
N ASN A 143 -5.84 -9.87 -10.36
CA ASN A 143 -6.08 -8.64 -9.60
C ASN A 143 -5.50 -7.43 -10.33
N VAL A 144 -6.20 -6.30 -10.24
CA VAL A 144 -5.75 -5.03 -10.80
C VAL A 144 -5.73 -3.96 -9.72
N ASP A 145 -4.77 -3.03 -9.83
CA ASP A 145 -4.65 -1.88 -8.92
C ASP A 145 -4.24 -0.62 -9.71
N MET A 146 -4.17 0.53 -9.06
CA MET A 146 -3.77 1.83 -9.60
C MET A 146 -4.44 2.16 -10.95
N ILE A 147 -5.76 1.94 -11.05
CA ILE A 147 -6.50 2.23 -12.30
C ILE A 147 -6.57 3.73 -12.52
N VAL A 148 -6.04 4.20 -13.64
CA VAL A 148 -6.08 5.60 -14.08
C VAL A 148 -6.64 5.65 -15.49
N GLN A 149 -7.71 6.41 -15.68
CA GLN A 149 -8.34 6.64 -16.99
C GLN A 149 -8.26 8.13 -17.33
N ASN A 150 -7.76 8.44 -18.52
CA ASN A 150 -7.63 9.82 -19.02
C ASN A 150 -8.34 9.95 -20.37
N VAL A 151 -9.41 10.73 -20.40
CA VAL A 151 -10.14 11.07 -21.62
C VAL A 151 -9.37 12.13 -22.41
N THR A 152 -9.24 11.96 -23.74
CA THR A 152 -8.62 12.96 -24.61
C THR A 152 -9.44 14.24 -24.68
N ALA A 153 -8.79 15.35 -25.04
CA ALA A 153 -9.43 16.67 -25.04
C ALA A 153 -10.66 16.79 -25.96
N ASP A 154 -10.71 15.98 -27.01
CA ASP A 154 -11.85 15.91 -27.95
C ASP A 154 -12.95 14.94 -27.49
N GLY A 155 -12.74 14.24 -26.38
CA GLY A 155 -13.68 13.27 -25.85
C GLY A 155 -13.86 12.00 -26.70
N SER A 156 -13.04 11.80 -27.72
CA SER A 156 -13.21 10.68 -28.66
C SER A 156 -12.57 9.39 -28.19
N THR A 157 -11.47 9.49 -27.45
CA THR A 157 -10.71 8.37 -26.96
C THR A 157 -10.29 8.53 -25.51
N THR A 158 -9.89 7.43 -24.90
CA THR A 158 -9.34 7.38 -23.55
C THR A 158 -8.10 6.51 -23.51
N ASP A 159 -7.16 6.86 -22.61
CA ASP A 159 -6.07 6.00 -22.22
C ASP A 159 -6.39 5.37 -20.86
N ILE A 160 -6.19 4.06 -20.72
CA ILE A 160 -6.40 3.34 -19.46
C ILE A 160 -5.07 2.74 -19.04
N THR A 161 -4.59 3.15 -17.88
CA THR A 161 -3.39 2.61 -17.25
C THR A 161 -3.77 1.92 -15.95
N PHE A 162 -3.21 0.74 -15.69
CA PHE A 162 -3.41 0.01 -14.45
C PHE A 162 -2.19 -0.84 -14.12
N THR A 163 -2.12 -1.33 -12.86
CA THR A 163 -1.10 -2.30 -12.45
C THR A 163 -1.71 -3.66 -12.17
N VAL A 164 -0.88 -4.67 -12.35
CA VAL A 164 -1.15 -6.08 -11.99
C VAL A 164 0.05 -6.65 -11.24
N PRO A 165 -0.08 -7.75 -10.49
CA PRO A 165 1.07 -8.46 -9.96
C PRO A 165 2.05 -8.82 -11.07
N MET A 166 3.36 -8.71 -10.81
CA MET A 166 4.40 -8.97 -11.81
C MET A 166 4.27 -10.37 -12.42
N ALA A 167 3.92 -11.37 -11.61
CA ALA A 167 3.72 -12.74 -12.08
C ALA A 167 2.55 -12.90 -13.07
N ASP A 168 1.59 -11.98 -13.05
CA ASP A 168 0.41 -11.99 -13.90
C ASP A 168 0.57 -11.15 -15.19
N TYR A 169 1.67 -10.42 -15.35
CA TYR A 169 1.86 -9.46 -16.42
C TYR A 169 1.63 -10.03 -17.83
N GLU A 170 2.31 -11.11 -18.18
CA GLU A 170 2.17 -11.73 -19.51
C GLU A 170 0.77 -12.33 -19.72
N ARG A 171 0.19 -12.90 -18.67
CA ARG A 171 -1.17 -13.44 -18.71
C ARG A 171 -2.19 -12.31 -18.91
N ALA A 172 -2.04 -11.20 -18.19
CA ALA A 172 -2.90 -10.02 -18.33
C ALA A 172 -2.82 -9.44 -19.74
N ARG A 173 -1.62 -9.27 -20.29
CA ARG A 173 -1.44 -8.84 -21.68
C ARG A 173 -2.15 -9.75 -22.65
N GLY A 174 -1.96 -11.06 -22.52
CA GLY A 174 -2.62 -12.04 -23.38
C GLY A 174 -4.14 -12.01 -23.31
N VAL A 175 -4.72 -11.73 -22.14
CA VAL A 175 -6.16 -11.54 -21.96
C VAL A 175 -6.64 -10.30 -22.72
N ILE A 176 -5.97 -9.16 -22.54
CA ILE A 176 -6.30 -7.89 -23.21
C ILE A 176 -6.14 -8.01 -24.74
N GLU A 177 -5.10 -8.68 -25.22
CA GLU A 177 -4.87 -8.92 -26.65
C GLU A 177 -6.00 -9.75 -27.28
N LYS A 178 -6.50 -10.76 -26.59
CA LYS A 178 -7.67 -11.54 -27.04
C LYS A 178 -8.95 -10.73 -27.14
N ALA A 179 -9.15 -9.80 -26.20
CA ALA A 179 -10.29 -8.88 -26.15
C ALA A 179 -10.14 -7.66 -27.07
N ARG A 180 -9.06 -7.56 -27.86
CA ARG A 180 -8.72 -6.38 -28.66
C ARG A 180 -9.85 -5.91 -29.58
N ALA A 181 -10.56 -6.84 -30.19
CA ALA A 181 -11.66 -6.52 -31.13
C ALA A 181 -12.83 -5.82 -30.41
N GLU A 182 -13.08 -6.17 -29.16
CA GLU A 182 -14.14 -5.58 -28.33
C GLU A 182 -13.70 -4.24 -27.71
N ILE A 183 -12.47 -4.20 -27.17
CA ILE A 183 -11.90 -3.01 -26.54
C ILE A 183 -11.63 -1.92 -27.58
N GLY A 184 -11.07 -2.28 -28.75
CA GLY A 184 -10.82 -1.35 -29.86
C GLY A 184 -9.68 -0.38 -29.58
N TYR A 185 -8.58 -0.82 -28.97
CA TYR A 185 -7.42 0.03 -28.68
C TYR A 185 -6.42 0.05 -29.85
N ALA A 186 -5.67 1.17 -29.95
CA ALA A 186 -4.61 1.31 -30.95
C ALA A 186 -3.31 0.60 -30.49
N GLU A 187 -2.92 0.77 -29.23
CA GLU A 187 -1.64 0.31 -28.70
C GLU A 187 -1.79 -0.21 -27.28
N ILE A 188 -1.00 -1.23 -26.94
CA ILE A 188 -0.78 -1.72 -25.58
C ILE A 188 0.70 -1.59 -25.25
N GLN A 189 1.00 -0.90 -24.14
CA GLN A 189 2.35 -0.73 -23.60
C GLN A 189 2.40 -1.33 -22.20
N GLY A 190 3.58 -1.77 -21.76
CA GLY A 190 3.75 -2.26 -20.41
C GLY A 190 5.19 -2.14 -19.92
N SER A 191 5.34 -2.24 -18.59
CA SER A 191 6.63 -2.22 -17.92
C SER A 191 6.56 -3.06 -16.65
N THR A 192 7.56 -3.92 -16.46
CA THR A 192 7.78 -4.69 -15.22
C THR A 192 8.85 -4.05 -14.33
N ASP A 193 9.48 -2.98 -14.81
CA ASP A 193 10.52 -2.24 -14.07
C ASP A 193 9.92 -1.05 -13.33
N VAL A 194 8.94 -1.34 -12.49
CA VAL A 194 8.21 -0.35 -11.70
C VAL A 194 8.07 -0.80 -10.26
N VAL A 195 7.90 0.17 -9.37
CA VAL A 195 7.63 -0.04 -7.95
C VAL A 195 6.53 0.92 -7.50
N LYS A 196 5.63 0.44 -6.68
CA LYS A 196 4.65 1.28 -6.00
C LYS A 196 5.21 1.68 -4.63
N VAL A 197 5.31 2.98 -4.37
CA VAL A 197 5.70 3.54 -3.07
C VAL A 197 4.52 4.32 -2.51
N SER A 198 4.18 4.08 -1.24
CA SER A 198 2.99 4.62 -0.61
C SER A 198 3.31 5.26 0.73
N ALA A 199 2.84 6.49 0.92
CA ALA A 199 2.74 7.13 2.22
C ALA A 199 1.37 6.82 2.83
N ILE A 200 1.32 6.37 4.07
CA ILE A 200 0.12 5.92 4.77
C ILE A 200 -0.01 6.66 6.08
N GLY A 201 -1.20 7.13 6.41
CA GLY A 201 -1.49 7.80 7.68
C GLY A 201 -2.91 8.33 7.75
N ILE A 202 -3.61 8.06 8.85
CA ILE A 202 -4.97 8.58 9.11
C ILE A 202 -5.00 10.10 9.22
N GLY A 203 -3.91 10.73 9.68
CA GLY A 203 -3.80 12.18 9.80
C GLY A 203 -3.86 12.92 8.45
N MET A 204 -3.70 12.24 7.32
CA MET A 204 -3.84 12.85 5.99
C MET A 204 -5.24 13.38 5.70
N ARG A 205 -6.28 12.82 6.34
CA ARG A 205 -7.69 13.26 6.19
C ARG A 205 -7.87 14.73 6.54
N SER A 206 -7.14 15.22 7.53
CA SER A 206 -7.29 16.56 8.09
C SER A 206 -6.20 17.55 7.65
N HIS A 207 -5.21 17.12 6.86
CA HIS A 207 -4.07 17.94 6.51
C HIS A 207 -3.93 18.14 5.00
N ALA A 208 -4.16 19.36 4.55
CA ALA A 208 -3.91 19.74 3.15
C ALA A 208 -2.40 19.81 2.84
N GLY A 209 -2.03 19.49 1.59
CA GLY A 209 -0.67 19.69 1.11
C GLY A 209 0.27 18.48 1.25
N VAL A 210 -0.16 17.38 1.88
CA VAL A 210 0.65 16.15 2.03
C VAL A 210 1.10 15.61 0.67
N ALA A 211 0.18 15.51 -0.28
CA ALA A 211 0.48 15.07 -1.65
C ALA A 211 1.44 16.03 -2.37
N ALA A 212 1.24 17.35 -2.23
CA ALA A 212 2.10 18.33 -2.84
C ALA A 212 3.54 18.26 -2.30
N ALA A 213 3.71 18.05 -0.99
CA ALA A 213 5.01 17.86 -0.37
C ALA A 213 5.70 16.57 -0.89
N CYS A 214 4.95 15.45 -0.98
CA CYS A 214 5.42 14.20 -1.55
C CYS A 214 5.97 14.40 -2.97
N PHE A 215 5.18 14.99 -3.85
CA PHE A 215 5.56 15.17 -5.26
C PHE A 215 6.75 16.12 -5.42
N ARG A 216 6.82 17.19 -4.64
CA ARG A 216 7.97 18.11 -4.61
C ARG A 216 9.24 17.39 -4.19
N ALA A 217 9.20 16.64 -3.09
CA ALA A 217 10.39 15.94 -2.59
C ALA A 217 10.92 14.90 -3.57
N LEU A 218 10.04 14.15 -4.25
CA LEU A 218 10.42 13.21 -5.30
C LEU A 218 11.01 13.93 -6.50
N SER A 219 10.41 15.03 -6.94
CA SER A 219 10.90 15.86 -8.05
C SER A 219 12.30 16.42 -7.79
N GLU A 220 12.54 16.95 -6.58
CA GLU A 220 13.86 17.46 -6.15
C GLU A 220 14.97 16.38 -6.18
N LYS A 221 14.58 15.12 -6.07
CA LYS A 221 15.48 13.96 -6.19
C LYS A 221 15.55 13.39 -7.61
N GLY A 222 14.87 14.02 -8.58
CA GLY A 222 14.84 13.53 -9.96
C GLY A 222 14.05 12.25 -10.17
N VAL A 223 13.16 11.90 -9.23
CA VAL A 223 12.30 10.72 -9.33
C VAL A 223 11.04 11.07 -10.11
N ASN A 224 10.88 10.49 -11.29
CA ASN A 224 9.69 10.68 -12.11
C ASN A 224 8.55 9.77 -11.65
N ILE A 225 7.32 10.30 -11.66
CA ILE A 225 6.10 9.59 -11.28
C ILE A 225 5.36 9.15 -12.55
N ARG A 226 5.06 7.86 -12.66
CA ARG A 226 4.35 7.25 -13.80
C ARG A 226 2.82 7.21 -13.61
N ALA A 227 2.38 6.98 -12.38
CA ALA A 227 0.97 6.98 -11.99
C ALA A 227 0.82 7.39 -10.53
N ILE A 228 -0.33 7.93 -10.19
CA ILE A 228 -0.70 8.35 -8.84
C ILE A 228 -2.05 7.74 -8.51
N SER A 229 -2.19 7.21 -7.30
CA SER A 229 -3.47 6.80 -6.72
C SER A 229 -3.53 7.31 -5.29
N THR A 230 -4.68 7.85 -4.89
CA THR A 230 -4.87 8.38 -3.54
C THR A 230 -6.15 7.87 -2.92
N SER A 231 -6.14 7.71 -1.60
CA SER A 231 -7.32 7.54 -0.76
C SER A 231 -7.27 8.56 0.39
N GLU A 232 -8.20 8.48 1.32
CA GLU A 232 -8.21 9.36 2.50
C GLU A 232 -6.96 9.20 3.40
N ILE A 233 -6.38 8.01 3.43
CA ILE A 233 -5.27 7.64 4.32
C ILE A 233 -4.02 7.19 3.57
N LYS A 234 -3.99 7.31 2.25
CA LYS A 234 -2.89 6.79 1.42
C LYS A 234 -2.62 7.65 0.19
N ILE A 235 -1.35 7.87 -0.09
CA ILE A 235 -0.86 8.43 -1.35
C ILE A 235 0.12 7.42 -1.93
N SER A 236 -0.21 6.84 -3.08
CA SER A 236 0.62 5.87 -3.80
C SER A 236 1.15 6.48 -5.09
N VAL A 237 2.43 6.31 -5.33
CA VAL A 237 3.09 6.69 -6.58
C VAL A 237 3.74 5.46 -7.22
N LEU A 238 3.56 5.31 -8.53
CA LEU A 238 4.27 4.33 -9.33
C LEU A 238 5.49 5.03 -9.94
N ILE A 239 6.68 4.47 -9.69
CA ILE A 239 7.96 5.01 -10.14
C ILE A 239 8.82 3.91 -10.76
N ASP A 240 9.94 4.26 -11.39
CA ASP A 240 10.92 3.27 -11.84
C ASP A 240 11.54 2.53 -10.64
N ALA A 241 11.68 1.21 -10.77
CA ALA A 241 12.17 0.34 -9.70
C ALA A 241 13.58 0.71 -9.21
N ALA A 242 14.42 1.27 -10.07
CA ALA A 242 15.76 1.76 -9.73
C ALA A 242 15.77 2.84 -8.63
N TYR A 243 14.68 3.59 -8.48
CA TYR A 243 14.56 4.67 -7.50
C TYR A 243 13.89 4.24 -6.18
N THR A 244 13.59 2.96 -5.98
CA THR A 244 12.87 2.46 -4.79
C THR A 244 13.45 2.98 -3.49
N GLU A 245 14.74 2.72 -3.22
CA GLU A 245 15.36 3.09 -1.95
C GLU A 245 15.45 4.61 -1.78
N LEU A 246 15.77 5.33 -2.85
CA LEU A 246 15.84 6.78 -2.82
C LEU A 246 14.48 7.39 -2.48
N ALA A 247 13.41 6.93 -3.10
CA ALA A 247 12.05 7.40 -2.84
C ALA A 247 11.61 7.10 -1.41
N VAL A 248 11.82 5.86 -0.93
CA VAL A 248 11.46 5.46 0.43
C VAL A 248 12.19 6.32 1.47
N ARG A 249 13.51 6.51 1.34
CA ARG A 249 14.32 7.35 2.24
C ARG A 249 13.87 8.80 2.20
N THR A 250 13.61 9.33 1.00
CA THR A 250 13.18 10.72 0.81
C THR A 250 11.84 10.98 1.51
N LEU A 251 10.86 10.12 1.29
CA LEU A 251 9.53 10.29 1.89
C LEU A 251 9.55 10.04 3.40
N HIS A 252 10.33 9.08 3.89
CA HIS A 252 10.49 8.82 5.31
C HIS A 252 11.04 10.05 6.05
N SER A 253 12.10 10.66 5.52
CA SER A 253 12.67 11.89 6.10
C SER A 253 11.75 13.10 5.93
N LEU A 254 11.04 13.22 4.79
CA LEU A 254 10.09 14.31 4.54
C LEU A 254 9.02 14.40 5.64
N TYR A 255 8.47 13.25 6.03
CA TYR A 255 7.41 13.20 7.02
C TYR A 255 7.91 13.06 8.47
N GLY A 256 9.22 13.20 8.70
CA GLY A 256 9.82 13.19 10.05
C GLY A 256 9.70 11.84 10.76
N LEU A 257 9.62 10.75 10.01
CA LEU A 257 9.43 9.41 10.57
C LEU A 257 10.69 8.85 11.27
N ASP A 258 11.80 9.54 11.16
CA ASP A 258 13.09 9.28 11.84
C ASP A 258 13.26 10.10 13.13
N ALA A 259 12.41 11.08 13.39
CA ALA A 259 12.45 11.87 14.60
C ALA A 259 11.81 11.12 15.79
N ALA A 260 12.44 11.21 16.97
CA ALA A 260 11.97 10.58 18.20
C ALA A 260 10.72 11.31 18.75
#